data_6ba653548f3420c4ca136430b0a5df83
#
_entry.id   6ba653548f3420c4ca136430b0a5df83
#
_cell.length_a   1.000
_cell.length_b   1.000
_cell.length_c   1.000
_cell.angle_alpha   90.00
_cell.angle_beta   90.00
_cell.angle_gamma   90.00
#
_symmetry.space_group_name_H-M   'P 1'
#
loop_
_entity.id
_entity.type
_entity.pdbx_description
1 polymer ?
#
loop_
_entity_poly.entity_id
_entity_poly.type
_entity_poly.pdbx_seq_one_letter_code
_entity_poly.pdbx_strand_id
1 'polypeptide(L)'
;MKSFHINKTDLKAAAINLVRNLPITIEYMAAATLVSTIFFHFSNNVTNISIIYTLAIIMIARATSCYGAGILASLFGVFWVNFAFTYPYLTLNFTMSGYPITFLGMALISSLSSSICIMITKQNVQLQEKDRMLLNAEKETMRANLMRAMSHDLRTPLTSIIGSSSTYLSQEEYMSPGEKRKLVRNIEEDAQWLLNMVENLLSVTRIQDEKGVASVVKADESLEEVISESVQRFRKRFPDVQVRVIIPDSVIIIPMDATLIEQVINNLLENALFHSGTNGPIDLVAASEKSGLSVSIKDYGKGIAPELLDTIFDGGGTSENHTGDGHKGMGIGLSICKTIINAHGGEIHAGNHPRGAQFTFTLPDWREY
;
A
#
# COMPACT_ATOMS: atom_id res chain seq x y z
N MET A 1 10.34 -41.51 22.65
CA MET A 1 8.96 -41.44 23.13
C MET A 1 8.79 -40.16 23.90
N LYS A 2 8.23 -39.12 23.28
CA LYS A 2 7.88 -37.87 23.99
C LYS A 2 6.51 -38.07 24.65
N SER A 3 6.46 -38.03 25.98
CA SER A 3 5.22 -38.10 26.75
C SER A 3 4.35 -36.90 26.39
N PHE A 4 3.16 -37.17 25.82
CA PHE A 4 2.12 -36.15 25.58
C PHE A 4 1.53 -35.74 26.94
N HIS A 5 2.12 -34.73 27.59
CA HIS A 5 1.43 -34.04 28.70
C HIS A 5 0.41 -33.08 28.12
N ILE A 6 -0.84 -33.52 28.00
CA ILE A 6 -1.97 -32.64 27.68
C ILE A 6 -2.20 -31.72 28.86
N ASN A 7 -1.91 -30.44 28.69
CA ASN A 7 -2.07 -29.42 29.72
C ASN A 7 -3.59 -29.15 29.97
N LYS A 8 -4.00 -29.01 31.21
CA LYS A 8 -5.43 -28.70 31.57
C LYS A 8 -5.94 -27.42 30.88
N THR A 9 -5.08 -26.48 30.57
CA THR A 9 -5.40 -25.26 29.80
C THR A 9 -5.78 -25.56 28.35
N ASP A 10 -5.09 -26.51 27.71
CA ASP A 10 -5.36 -26.90 26.31
C ASP A 10 -6.70 -27.65 26.17
N LEU A 11 -7.05 -28.46 27.17
CA LEU A 11 -8.35 -29.15 27.26
C LEU A 11 -9.51 -28.17 27.42
N LYS A 12 -9.35 -27.14 28.26
CA LYS A 12 -10.37 -26.09 28.42
C LYS A 12 -10.55 -25.28 27.13
N ALA A 13 -9.48 -24.89 26.47
CA ALA A 13 -9.53 -24.17 25.19
C ALA A 13 -10.19 -25.01 24.09
N ALA A 14 -9.90 -26.31 24.04
CA ALA A 14 -10.53 -27.23 23.08
C ALA A 14 -12.04 -27.38 23.36
N ALA A 15 -12.44 -27.47 24.63
CA ALA A 15 -13.84 -27.55 25.03
C ALA A 15 -14.62 -26.26 24.69
N ILE A 16 -14.04 -25.09 24.95
CA ILE A 16 -14.65 -23.80 24.59
C ILE A 16 -14.82 -23.68 23.06
N ASN A 17 -13.79 -24.05 22.30
CA ASN A 17 -13.89 -24.06 20.83
C ASN A 17 -14.94 -25.03 20.33
N LEU A 18 -15.07 -26.18 20.94
CA LEU A 18 -16.09 -27.17 20.60
C LEU A 18 -17.50 -26.59 20.81
N VAL A 19 -17.78 -26.02 21.98
CA VAL A 19 -19.09 -25.42 22.33
C VAL A 19 -19.42 -24.28 21.38
N ARG A 20 -18.45 -23.41 21.06
CA ARG A 20 -18.65 -22.29 20.12
C ARG A 20 -19.03 -22.75 18.72
N ASN A 21 -18.50 -23.90 18.27
CA ASN A 21 -18.75 -24.43 16.93
C ASN A 21 -19.93 -25.43 16.87
N LEU A 22 -20.56 -25.69 17.99
CA LEU A 22 -21.69 -26.62 18.08
C LEU A 22 -22.91 -26.19 17.21
N PRO A 23 -23.30 -24.90 17.14
CA PRO A 23 -24.38 -24.48 16.28
C PRO A 23 -24.14 -24.78 14.80
N ILE A 24 -22.94 -24.49 14.31
CA ILE A 24 -22.54 -24.77 12.92
C ILE A 24 -22.57 -26.26 12.64
N THR A 25 -22.08 -27.08 13.58
CA THR A 25 -22.08 -28.54 13.47
C THR A 25 -23.50 -29.07 13.37
N ILE A 26 -24.43 -28.57 14.20
CA ILE A 26 -25.84 -28.96 14.19
C ILE A 26 -26.50 -28.58 12.87
N GLU A 27 -26.26 -27.37 12.37
CA GLU A 27 -26.82 -26.88 11.10
C GLU A 27 -26.43 -27.79 9.92
N TYR A 28 -25.14 -28.08 9.76
CA TYR A 28 -24.68 -28.97 8.68
C TYR A 28 -25.21 -30.41 8.84
N MET A 29 -25.29 -30.93 10.06
CA MET A 29 -25.82 -32.27 10.31
C MET A 29 -27.33 -32.33 10.06
N ALA A 30 -28.07 -31.29 10.40
CA ALA A 30 -29.52 -31.19 10.11
C ALA A 30 -29.75 -31.12 8.59
N ALA A 31 -28.96 -30.32 7.86
CA ALA A 31 -29.04 -30.25 6.41
C ALA A 31 -28.73 -31.61 5.76
N ALA A 32 -27.67 -32.30 6.23
CA ALA A 32 -27.33 -33.63 5.74
C ALA A 32 -28.45 -34.62 5.99
N THR A 33 -29.09 -34.57 7.16
CA THR A 33 -30.25 -35.44 7.51
C THR A 33 -31.44 -35.18 6.61
N LEU A 34 -31.76 -33.91 6.36
CA LEU A 34 -32.84 -33.52 5.46
C LEU A 34 -32.62 -34.07 4.04
N VAL A 35 -31.41 -33.81 3.47
CA VAL A 35 -31.04 -34.27 2.13
C VAL A 35 -31.06 -35.80 2.08
N SER A 36 -30.53 -36.48 3.09
CA SER A 36 -30.51 -37.95 3.18
C SER A 36 -31.93 -38.53 3.23
N THR A 37 -32.86 -37.92 3.96
CA THR A 37 -34.26 -38.35 4.04
C THR A 37 -34.96 -38.25 2.68
N ILE A 38 -34.74 -37.14 1.97
CA ILE A 38 -35.24 -36.96 0.60
C ILE A 38 -34.69 -38.02 -0.34
N PHE A 39 -33.37 -38.25 -0.33
CA PHE A 39 -32.68 -39.25 -1.17
C PHE A 39 -33.17 -40.67 -0.86
N PHE A 40 -33.34 -40.99 0.42
CA PHE A 40 -33.81 -42.28 0.86
C PHE A 40 -35.23 -42.59 0.36
N HIS A 41 -36.09 -41.59 0.36
CA HIS A 41 -37.47 -41.72 -0.15
C HIS A 41 -37.51 -42.04 -1.66
N PHE A 42 -36.57 -41.49 -2.44
CA PHE A 42 -36.53 -41.71 -3.88
C PHE A 42 -35.72 -42.93 -4.32
N SER A 43 -34.64 -43.29 -3.63
CA SER A 43 -33.63 -44.25 -4.12
C SER A 43 -33.53 -45.53 -3.32
N ASN A 44 -34.01 -45.60 -2.09
CA ASN A 44 -33.90 -46.73 -1.15
C ASN A 44 -32.46 -47.27 -1.00
N ASN A 45 -31.42 -46.49 -1.32
CA ASN A 45 -30.04 -46.92 -1.33
C ASN A 45 -29.24 -46.26 -0.20
N VAL A 46 -28.83 -47.08 0.78
CA VAL A 46 -28.12 -46.65 1.99
C VAL A 46 -26.68 -46.17 1.69
N THR A 47 -26.04 -46.67 0.63
CA THR A 47 -24.66 -46.32 0.28
C THR A 47 -24.51 -44.81 -0.02
N ASN A 48 -25.48 -44.22 -0.71
CA ASN A 48 -25.47 -42.81 -1.05
C ASN A 48 -25.62 -41.89 0.19
N ILE A 49 -26.33 -42.37 1.22
CA ILE A 49 -26.54 -41.65 2.47
C ILE A 49 -25.22 -41.48 3.23
N SER A 50 -24.39 -42.53 3.27
CA SER A 50 -23.07 -42.47 3.90
C SER A 50 -22.15 -41.40 3.24
N ILE A 51 -22.26 -41.24 1.92
CA ILE A 51 -21.52 -40.22 1.18
C ILE A 51 -21.97 -38.80 1.57
N ILE A 52 -23.29 -38.55 1.72
CA ILE A 52 -23.84 -37.28 2.13
C ILE A 52 -23.31 -36.86 3.52
N TYR A 53 -23.33 -37.79 4.48
CA TYR A 53 -22.77 -37.52 5.81
C TYR A 53 -21.26 -37.30 5.80
N THR A 54 -20.53 -38.05 4.97
CA THR A 54 -19.08 -37.86 4.80
C THR A 54 -18.80 -36.44 4.27
N LEU A 55 -19.56 -35.98 3.28
CA LEU A 55 -19.44 -34.64 2.74
C LEU A 55 -19.75 -33.56 3.82
N ALA A 56 -20.82 -33.77 4.60
CA ALA A 56 -21.16 -32.86 5.69
C ALA A 56 -20.05 -32.78 6.74
N ILE A 57 -19.43 -33.90 7.10
CA ILE A 57 -18.28 -33.96 8.03
C ILE A 57 -17.09 -33.16 7.49
N ILE A 58 -16.79 -33.27 6.20
CA ILE A 58 -15.74 -32.47 5.56
C ILE A 58 -16.06 -30.98 5.62
N MET A 59 -17.31 -30.59 5.34
CA MET A 59 -17.74 -29.19 5.41
C MET A 59 -17.67 -28.64 6.84
N ILE A 60 -18.08 -29.44 7.84
CA ILE A 60 -17.93 -29.08 9.26
C ILE A 60 -16.45 -28.87 9.63
N ALA A 61 -15.59 -29.81 9.25
CA ALA A 61 -14.15 -29.69 9.50
C ALA A 61 -13.56 -28.40 8.90
N ARG A 62 -14.00 -28.05 7.69
CA ARG A 62 -13.59 -26.80 7.01
C ARG A 62 -14.13 -25.55 7.69
N ALA A 63 -15.42 -25.54 8.06
CA ALA A 63 -16.07 -24.37 8.63
C ALA A 63 -15.61 -24.07 10.07
N THR A 64 -15.34 -25.12 10.85
CA THR A 64 -15.00 -25.00 12.28
C THR A 64 -13.51 -25.00 12.56
N SER A 65 -12.69 -25.58 11.68
CA SER A 65 -11.25 -25.85 11.90
C SER A 65 -10.98 -26.50 13.27
N CYS A 66 -11.91 -27.34 13.75
CA CYS A 66 -11.90 -27.93 15.08
C CYS A 66 -12.01 -29.47 15.01
N TYR A 67 -10.98 -30.18 15.52
CA TYR A 67 -10.99 -31.65 15.59
C TYR A 67 -12.19 -32.21 16.32
N GLY A 68 -12.55 -31.61 17.46
CA GLY A 68 -13.65 -32.08 18.29
C GLY A 68 -14.98 -32.03 17.57
N ALA A 69 -15.27 -30.98 16.81
CA ALA A 69 -16.49 -30.84 16.03
C ALA A 69 -16.60 -31.92 14.94
N GLY A 70 -15.50 -32.19 14.22
CA GLY A 70 -15.45 -33.23 13.21
C GLY A 70 -15.63 -34.64 13.77
N ILE A 71 -15.02 -34.94 14.92
CA ILE A 71 -15.16 -36.24 15.61
C ILE A 71 -16.61 -36.43 16.08
N LEU A 72 -17.21 -35.43 16.74
CA LEU A 72 -18.61 -35.48 17.16
C LEU A 72 -19.57 -35.65 15.99
N ALA A 73 -19.33 -34.94 14.90
CA ALA A 73 -20.13 -35.07 13.68
C ALA A 73 -20.00 -36.50 13.06
N SER A 74 -18.81 -37.08 13.08
CA SER A 74 -18.62 -38.46 12.58
C SER A 74 -19.31 -39.50 13.45
N LEU A 75 -19.22 -39.38 14.78
CA LEU A 75 -19.93 -40.25 15.72
C LEU A 75 -21.44 -40.15 15.51
N PHE A 76 -21.97 -38.91 15.45
CA PHE A 76 -23.39 -38.71 15.20
C PHE A 76 -23.82 -39.24 13.84
N GLY A 77 -23.05 -39.00 12.79
CA GLY A 77 -23.36 -39.46 11.42
C GLY A 77 -23.46 -40.95 11.33
N VAL A 78 -22.51 -41.70 11.90
CA VAL A 78 -22.55 -43.15 11.92
C VAL A 78 -23.73 -43.69 12.73
N PHE A 79 -23.95 -43.13 13.93
CA PHE A 79 -25.07 -43.51 14.77
C PHE A 79 -26.41 -43.27 14.05
N TRP A 80 -26.59 -42.08 13.46
CA TRP A 80 -27.83 -41.69 12.81
C TRP A 80 -28.11 -42.50 11.52
N VAL A 81 -27.09 -42.76 10.70
CA VAL A 81 -27.23 -43.60 9.50
C VAL A 81 -27.63 -45.01 9.87
N ASN A 82 -27.07 -45.57 10.94
CA ASN A 82 -27.42 -46.90 11.43
C ASN A 82 -28.88 -46.91 11.95
N PHE A 83 -29.25 -45.93 12.76
CA PHE A 83 -30.57 -45.91 13.41
C PHE A 83 -31.73 -45.58 12.45
N ALA A 84 -31.54 -44.55 11.58
CA ALA A 84 -32.64 -44.02 10.78
C ALA A 84 -32.76 -44.68 9.38
N PHE A 85 -31.68 -45.15 8.79
CA PHE A 85 -31.65 -45.53 7.38
C PHE A 85 -31.30 -47.01 7.12
N THR A 86 -31.03 -47.79 8.18
CA THR A 86 -30.68 -49.19 8.01
C THR A 86 -31.76 -50.13 8.56
N TYR A 87 -32.05 -51.19 7.82
CA TYR A 87 -33.02 -52.21 8.27
C TYR A 87 -32.43 -53.09 9.38
N PRO A 88 -33.18 -53.45 10.45
CA PRO A 88 -34.50 -52.95 10.79
C PRO A 88 -34.44 -51.48 11.30
N TYR A 89 -35.30 -50.59 10.73
CA TYR A 89 -35.30 -49.18 11.03
C TYR A 89 -35.62 -48.90 12.49
N LEU A 90 -35.08 -47.78 13.01
CA LEU A 90 -35.27 -47.32 14.39
C LEU A 90 -34.72 -48.28 15.46
N THR A 91 -33.84 -49.18 15.07
CA THR A 91 -33.11 -50.06 15.99
C THR A 91 -31.62 -49.98 15.72
N LEU A 92 -30.84 -50.07 16.80
CA LEU A 92 -29.37 -50.07 16.64
C LEU A 92 -28.89 -51.50 16.39
N ASN A 93 -28.38 -51.76 15.22
CA ASN A 93 -27.83 -53.08 14.85
C ASN A 93 -26.34 -52.96 14.51
N PHE A 94 -25.48 -53.44 15.42
CA PHE A 94 -24.02 -53.41 15.25
C PHE A 94 -23.45 -54.73 14.70
N THR A 95 -24.31 -55.69 14.42
CA THR A 95 -23.90 -57.06 14.00
C THR A 95 -23.64 -57.15 12.49
N MET A 96 -24.01 -56.15 11.71
CA MET A 96 -23.75 -56.16 10.26
C MET A 96 -22.29 -55.85 9.96
N SER A 97 -21.65 -56.67 9.13
CA SER A 97 -20.23 -56.69 8.84
C SER A 97 -19.60 -55.41 8.19
N GLY A 98 -20.43 -54.42 7.84
CA GLY A 98 -19.95 -53.19 7.18
C GLY A 98 -19.81 -51.98 8.08
N TYR A 99 -20.49 -51.90 9.23
CA TYR A 99 -20.54 -50.70 10.07
C TYR A 99 -19.23 -50.26 10.74
N PRO A 100 -18.41 -51.20 11.26
CA PRO A 100 -17.11 -50.83 11.82
C PRO A 100 -16.19 -50.17 10.79
N ILE A 101 -16.26 -50.57 9.54
CA ILE A 101 -15.44 -50.04 8.44
C ILE A 101 -15.91 -48.64 8.06
N THR A 102 -17.23 -48.40 7.96
CA THR A 102 -17.79 -47.05 7.69
C THR A 102 -17.50 -46.08 8.83
N PHE A 103 -17.59 -46.52 10.07
CA PHE A 103 -17.24 -45.72 11.25
C PHE A 103 -15.76 -45.32 11.21
N LEU A 104 -14.88 -46.31 11.01
CA LEU A 104 -13.43 -46.03 10.94
C LEU A 104 -13.09 -45.10 9.76
N GLY A 105 -13.73 -45.30 8.61
CA GLY A 105 -13.56 -44.50 7.42
C GLY A 105 -13.99 -43.01 7.66
N MET A 106 -15.20 -42.81 8.23
CA MET A 106 -15.68 -41.48 8.55
C MET A 106 -14.81 -40.76 9.60
N ALA A 107 -14.38 -41.49 10.63
CA ALA A 107 -13.50 -40.96 11.66
C ALA A 107 -12.12 -40.55 11.11
N LEU A 108 -11.53 -41.40 10.24
CA LEU A 108 -10.27 -41.11 9.54
C LEU A 108 -10.38 -39.88 8.63
N ILE A 109 -11.45 -39.82 7.79
CA ILE A 109 -11.68 -38.68 6.89
C ILE A 109 -11.87 -37.39 7.71
N SER A 110 -12.63 -37.45 8.78
CA SER A 110 -12.83 -36.30 9.68
C SER A 110 -11.51 -35.83 10.29
N SER A 111 -10.71 -36.74 10.81
CA SER A 111 -9.40 -36.44 11.42
C SER A 111 -8.43 -35.84 10.40
N LEU A 112 -8.33 -36.41 9.21
CA LEU A 112 -7.48 -35.94 8.12
C LEU A 112 -7.92 -34.55 7.63
N SER A 113 -9.23 -34.40 7.39
CA SER A 113 -9.78 -33.09 6.93
C SER A 113 -9.54 -31.99 7.95
N SER A 114 -9.78 -32.25 9.23
CA SER A 114 -9.52 -31.29 10.31
C SER A 114 -8.03 -30.96 10.43
N SER A 115 -7.15 -31.97 10.30
CA SER A 115 -5.70 -31.77 10.31
C SER A 115 -5.23 -30.84 9.17
N ILE A 116 -5.70 -31.12 7.96
CA ILE A 116 -5.38 -30.31 6.77
C ILE A 116 -5.90 -28.89 6.92
N CYS A 117 -7.14 -28.70 7.38
CA CYS A 117 -7.71 -27.35 7.59
C CYS A 117 -6.92 -26.55 8.62
N ILE A 118 -6.54 -27.15 9.74
CA ILE A 118 -5.74 -26.49 10.77
C ILE A 118 -4.36 -26.15 10.23
N MET A 119 -3.73 -27.03 9.47
CA MET A 119 -2.44 -26.79 8.84
C MET A 119 -2.50 -25.62 7.85
N ILE A 120 -3.50 -25.59 6.97
CA ILE A 120 -3.70 -24.49 6.00
C ILE A 120 -3.94 -23.16 6.72
N THR A 121 -4.80 -23.15 7.73
CA THR A 121 -5.08 -21.92 8.52
C THR A 121 -3.80 -21.41 9.18
N LYS A 122 -3.01 -22.29 9.78
CA LYS A 122 -1.73 -21.92 10.39
C LYS A 122 -0.72 -21.38 9.37
N GLN A 123 -0.64 -22.00 8.19
CA GLN A 123 0.22 -21.53 7.10
C GLN A 123 -0.21 -20.15 6.60
N ASN A 124 -1.52 -19.91 6.43
CA ASN A 124 -2.03 -18.62 6.00
C ASN A 124 -1.72 -17.50 7.00
N VAL A 125 -1.88 -17.77 8.31
CA VAL A 125 -1.50 -16.78 9.35
C VAL A 125 0.00 -16.50 9.30
N GLN A 126 0.85 -17.52 9.18
CA GLN A 126 2.30 -17.34 9.08
C GLN A 126 2.70 -16.59 7.80
N LEU A 127 1.99 -16.81 6.70
CA LEU A 127 2.23 -16.10 5.44
C LEU A 127 1.89 -14.61 5.60
N GLN A 128 0.73 -14.29 6.18
CA GLN A 128 0.33 -12.91 6.46
C GLN A 128 1.31 -12.19 7.40
N GLU A 129 1.83 -12.88 8.42
CA GLU A 129 2.85 -12.31 9.29
C GLU A 129 4.16 -12.02 8.55
N LYS A 130 4.60 -12.96 7.68
CA LYS A 130 5.79 -12.75 6.85
C LYS A 130 5.62 -11.58 5.88
N ASP A 131 4.48 -11.50 5.20
CA ASP A 131 4.19 -10.40 4.28
C ASP A 131 4.21 -9.05 5.02
N ARG A 132 3.63 -9.01 6.22
CA ARG A 132 3.68 -7.81 7.08
C ARG A 132 5.10 -7.44 7.51
N MET A 133 5.92 -8.45 7.86
CA MET A 133 7.33 -8.21 8.20
C MET A 133 8.14 -7.71 7.01
N LEU A 134 7.92 -8.27 5.81
CA LEU A 134 8.58 -7.81 4.58
C LEU A 134 8.22 -6.36 4.26
N LEU A 135 6.93 -6.01 4.29
CA LEU A 135 6.48 -4.64 4.08
C LEU A 135 7.09 -3.66 5.09
N ASN A 136 7.20 -4.05 6.35
CA ASN A 136 7.84 -3.22 7.36
C ASN A 136 9.35 -3.09 7.12
N ALA A 137 10.03 -4.16 6.73
CA ALA A 137 11.46 -4.12 6.41
C ALA A 137 11.76 -3.26 5.17
N GLU A 138 10.92 -3.32 4.14
CA GLU A 138 11.01 -2.45 2.97
C GLU A 138 10.84 -0.97 3.35
N LYS A 139 9.84 -0.64 4.19
CA LYS A 139 9.63 0.71 4.71
C LYS A 139 10.83 1.24 5.49
N GLU A 140 11.38 0.43 6.39
CA GLU A 140 12.57 0.81 7.17
C GLU A 140 13.79 0.99 6.27
N THR A 141 13.98 0.14 5.27
CA THR A 141 15.05 0.26 4.29
C THR A 141 14.90 1.54 3.47
N MET A 142 13.70 1.82 2.98
CA MET A 142 13.39 3.06 2.25
C MET A 142 13.66 4.29 3.13
N ARG A 143 13.21 4.27 4.39
CA ARG A 143 13.45 5.35 5.35
C ARG A 143 14.95 5.56 5.62
N ALA A 144 15.71 4.48 5.79
CA ALA A 144 17.14 4.55 6.00
C ALA A 144 17.88 5.11 4.77
N ASN A 145 17.46 4.71 3.57
CA ASN A 145 18.02 5.22 2.32
C ASN A 145 17.71 6.70 2.12
N LEU A 146 16.46 7.12 2.39
CA LEU A 146 16.08 8.54 2.37
C LEU A 146 16.90 9.35 3.37
N MET A 147 17.06 8.90 4.62
CA MET A 147 17.86 9.59 5.63
C MET A 147 19.34 9.69 5.23
N ARG A 148 19.89 8.65 4.59
CA ARG A 148 21.28 8.66 4.10
C ARG A 148 21.46 9.65 2.97
N ALA A 149 20.58 9.63 1.96
CA ALA A 149 20.57 10.58 0.86
C ALA A 149 20.44 12.01 1.37
N MET A 150 19.49 12.27 2.28
CA MET A 150 19.29 13.58 2.91
C MET A 150 20.52 14.06 3.67
N SER A 151 21.19 13.18 4.44
CA SER A 151 22.39 13.56 5.19
C SER A 151 23.54 13.96 4.28
N HIS A 152 23.68 13.30 3.12
CA HIS A 152 24.66 13.65 2.12
C HIS A 152 24.33 15.01 1.49
N ASP A 153 23.08 15.19 1.10
CA ASP A 153 22.65 16.38 0.37
C ASP A 153 22.57 17.63 1.26
N LEU A 154 22.28 17.49 2.57
CA LEU A 154 22.39 18.57 3.56
C LEU A 154 23.85 19.02 3.78
N ARG A 155 24.81 18.08 3.73
CA ARG A 155 26.22 18.39 4.00
C ARG A 155 26.81 19.31 2.95
N THR A 156 26.46 19.15 1.69
CA THR A 156 27.04 19.90 0.56
C THR A 156 26.79 21.41 0.68
N PRO A 157 25.54 21.90 0.77
CA PRO A 157 25.27 23.34 0.93
C PRO A 157 25.77 23.89 2.27
N LEU A 158 25.68 23.08 3.34
CA LEU A 158 26.21 23.49 4.63
C LEU A 158 27.71 23.72 4.58
N THR A 159 28.45 22.86 3.88
CA THR A 159 29.90 23.02 3.65
C THR A 159 30.20 24.25 2.79
N SER A 160 29.37 24.52 1.77
CA SER A 160 29.50 25.70 0.91
C SER A 160 29.22 27.00 1.72
N ILE A 161 28.20 27.03 2.56
CA ILE A 161 27.89 28.17 3.45
C ILE A 161 29.08 28.44 4.38
N ILE A 162 29.60 27.40 5.04
CA ILE A 162 30.74 27.52 5.97
C ILE A 162 31.96 27.99 5.20
N GLY A 163 32.27 27.42 4.03
CA GLY A 163 33.41 27.82 3.19
C GLY A 163 33.32 29.25 2.70
N SER A 164 32.15 29.66 2.19
CA SER A 164 31.91 31.04 1.73
C SER A 164 32.00 32.05 2.90
N SER A 165 31.44 31.71 4.06
CA SER A 165 31.57 32.55 5.27
C SER A 165 32.99 32.64 5.77
N SER A 166 33.72 31.54 5.82
CA SER A 166 35.14 31.51 6.24
C SER A 166 36.02 32.31 5.29
N THR A 167 35.78 32.17 3.98
CA THR A 167 36.52 32.96 2.95
C THR A 167 36.23 34.44 3.07
N TYR A 168 34.97 34.80 3.28
CA TYR A 168 34.56 36.21 3.51
C TYR A 168 35.31 36.79 4.72
N LEU A 169 35.27 36.11 5.88
CA LEU A 169 35.92 36.57 7.12
C LEU A 169 37.44 36.65 7.04
N SER A 170 38.08 35.73 6.31
CA SER A 170 39.55 35.67 6.23
C SER A 170 40.15 36.60 5.18
N GLN A 171 39.40 36.97 4.15
CA GLN A 171 39.87 37.74 3.02
C GLN A 171 39.11 39.05 2.76
N GLU A 172 38.27 39.49 3.71
CA GLU A 172 37.42 40.66 3.54
C GLU A 172 38.15 41.91 3.07
N GLU A 173 39.35 42.19 3.61
CA GLU A 173 40.14 43.36 3.29
C GLU A 173 40.68 43.32 1.85
N TYR A 174 40.87 42.15 1.26
CA TYR A 174 41.47 41.97 -0.06
C TYR A 174 40.44 41.75 -1.18
N MET A 175 39.16 41.60 -0.82
CA MET A 175 38.10 41.32 -1.78
C MET A 175 37.48 42.62 -2.35
N SER A 176 37.17 42.56 -3.64
CA SER A 176 36.37 43.55 -4.30
C SER A 176 34.90 43.52 -3.83
N PRO A 177 34.15 44.64 -3.92
CA PRO A 177 32.73 44.66 -3.58
C PRO A 177 31.91 43.63 -4.35
N GLY A 178 32.29 43.27 -5.58
CA GLY A 178 31.64 42.27 -6.39
C GLY A 178 31.81 40.85 -5.84
N GLU A 179 33.04 40.53 -5.41
CA GLU A 179 33.35 39.20 -4.81
C GLU A 179 32.65 39.03 -3.46
N LYS A 180 32.64 40.06 -2.62
CA LYS A 180 31.89 40.08 -1.35
C LYS A 180 30.39 39.77 -1.58
N ARG A 181 29.81 40.50 -2.54
CA ARG A 181 28.39 40.30 -2.88
C ARG A 181 28.07 38.91 -3.42
N LYS A 182 29.01 38.35 -4.22
CA LYS A 182 28.90 36.98 -4.75
C LYS A 182 28.89 35.94 -3.62
N LEU A 183 29.81 36.04 -2.64
CA LEU A 183 29.86 35.11 -1.51
C LEU A 183 28.62 35.18 -0.64
N VAL A 184 28.10 36.39 -0.32
CA VAL A 184 26.90 36.56 0.45
C VAL A 184 25.70 35.98 -0.29
N ARG A 185 25.62 36.18 -1.62
CA ARG A 185 24.56 35.59 -2.44
C ARG A 185 24.62 34.06 -2.42
N ASN A 186 25.78 33.46 -2.56
CA ASN A 186 25.95 32.00 -2.48
C ASN A 186 25.45 31.46 -1.12
N ILE A 187 25.78 32.16 -0.01
CA ILE A 187 25.31 31.79 1.32
C ILE A 187 23.78 31.86 1.39
N GLU A 188 23.18 32.90 0.86
CA GLU A 188 21.73 33.09 0.84
C GLU A 188 21.04 32.00 0.02
N GLU A 189 21.53 31.68 -1.17
CA GLU A 189 21.04 30.65 -2.06
C GLU A 189 21.11 29.27 -1.42
N ASP A 190 22.25 28.91 -0.83
CA ASP A 190 22.44 27.63 -0.13
C ASP A 190 21.57 27.50 1.13
N ALA A 191 21.39 28.60 1.88
CA ALA A 191 20.53 28.63 3.06
C ALA A 191 19.04 28.47 2.67
N GLN A 192 18.59 29.13 1.60
CA GLN A 192 17.23 29.00 1.07
C GLN A 192 16.97 27.56 0.56
N TRP A 193 17.96 26.98 -0.07
CA TRP A 193 17.90 25.59 -0.51
C TRP A 193 17.74 24.60 0.67
N LEU A 194 18.50 24.82 1.76
CA LEU A 194 18.37 24.03 2.99
C LEU A 194 16.98 24.13 3.61
N LEU A 195 16.42 25.35 3.63
CA LEU A 195 15.06 25.58 4.15
C LEU A 195 14.03 24.78 3.37
N ASN A 196 14.06 24.83 2.05
CA ASN A 196 13.17 24.06 1.18
C ASN A 196 13.32 22.56 1.41
N MET A 197 14.55 22.09 1.64
CA MET A 197 14.79 20.68 1.93
C MET A 197 14.18 20.22 3.24
N VAL A 198 14.27 21.06 4.29
CA VAL A 198 13.63 20.77 5.59
C VAL A 198 12.10 20.75 5.46
N GLU A 199 11.50 21.68 4.72
CA GLU A 199 10.06 21.68 4.44
C GLU A 199 9.61 20.44 3.71
N ASN A 200 10.38 20.00 2.71
CA ASN A 200 10.17 18.75 1.99
C ASN A 200 10.22 17.52 2.91
N LEU A 201 11.17 17.48 3.85
CA LEU A 201 11.31 16.41 4.83
C LEU A 201 10.11 16.35 5.80
N LEU A 202 9.68 17.51 6.31
CA LEU A 202 8.53 17.60 7.21
C LEU A 202 7.24 17.13 6.54
N SER A 203 7.09 17.36 5.25
CA SER A 203 5.92 16.90 4.49
C SER A 203 5.86 15.37 4.38
N VAL A 204 7.00 14.70 4.16
CA VAL A 204 7.06 13.22 4.15
C VAL A 204 6.69 12.65 5.53
N THR A 205 7.10 13.31 6.62
CA THR A 205 6.77 12.84 7.97
C THR A 205 5.29 13.02 8.33
N ARG A 206 4.61 14.01 7.75
CA ARG A 206 3.15 14.22 7.94
C ARG A 206 2.29 13.14 7.27
N ILE A 207 2.79 12.52 6.19
CA ILE A 207 2.08 11.50 5.43
C ILE A 207 2.06 10.13 6.13
N GLN A 208 2.92 9.91 7.13
CA GLN A 208 3.01 8.65 7.86
C GLN A 208 2.16 8.67 9.12
N ASP A 209 0.98 8.01 9.09
CA ASP A 209 0.18 7.74 10.27
C ASP A 209 0.85 6.67 11.14
N GLU A 210 0.56 6.66 12.47
CA GLU A 210 1.07 5.68 13.46
C GLU A 210 0.83 4.21 13.06
N LYS A 211 -0.12 3.96 12.14
CA LYS A 211 -0.41 2.62 11.59
C LYS A 211 0.38 2.26 10.34
N GLY A 212 1.27 3.13 9.86
CA GLY A 212 2.15 2.87 8.71
C GLY A 212 1.43 2.82 7.35
N VAL A 213 0.18 3.27 7.28
CA VAL A 213 -0.53 3.51 6.02
C VAL A 213 -0.35 4.99 5.70
N ALA A 214 0.13 5.31 4.48
CA ALA A 214 0.19 6.68 4.02
C ALA A 214 -1.23 7.24 4.01
N SER A 215 -1.54 8.11 4.98
CA SER A 215 -2.85 8.72 5.16
C SER A 215 -2.68 10.23 5.19
N VAL A 216 -3.48 10.92 4.41
CA VAL A 216 -3.53 12.38 4.32
C VAL A 216 -4.89 12.83 4.81
N VAL A 217 -4.92 13.90 5.60
CA VAL A 217 -6.18 14.55 6.01
C VAL A 217 -6.67 15.38 4.83
N LYS A 218 -7.64 14.85 4.10
CA LYS A 218 -8.22 15.50 2.92
C LYS A 218 -9.38 16.41 3.34
N ALA A 219 -9.43 17.62 2.77
CA ALA A 219 -10.56 18.52 2.80
C ALA A 219 -11.06 18.74 1.36
N ASP A 220 -12.33 19.11 1.20
CA ASP A 220 -12.88 19.49 -0.11
C ASP A 220 -12.31 20.89 -0.48
N GLU A 221 -11.34 20.91 -1.40
CA GLU A 221 -10.58 22.08 -1.79
C GLU A 221 -10.77 22.42 -3.27
N SER A 222 -10.72 23.72 -3.60
CA SER A 222 -10.77 24.20 -4.98
C SER A 222 -9.41 24.00 -5.66
N LEU A 223 -9.41 23.24 -6.76
CA LEU A 223 -8.18 23.07 -7.56
C LEU A 223 -7.65 24.40 -8.10
N GLU A 224 -8.53 25.28 -8.53
CA GLU A 224 -8.16 26.61 -9.06
C GLU A 224 -7.41 27.44 -8.02
N GLU A 225 -7.89 27.44 -6.76
CA GLU A 225 -7.22 28.15 -5.67
C GLU A 225 -5.83 27.59 -5.42
N VAL A 226 -5.70 26.27 -5.29
CA VAL A 226 -4.42 25.60 -5.06
C VAL A 226 -3.41 25.87 -6.19
N ILE A 227 -3.85 25.80 -7.45
CA ILE A 227 -3.00 26.13 -8.61
C ILE A 227 -2.62 27.61 -8.58
N SER A 228 -3.58 28.51 -8.32
CA SER A 228 -3.35 29.95 -8.29
C SER A 228 -2.32 30.33 -7.22
N GLU A 229 -2.46 29.80 -6.01
CA GLU A 229 -1.51 30.05 -4.91
C GLU A 229 -0.12 29.53 -5.23
N SER A 230 -0.01 28.31 -5.77
CA SER A 230 1.26 27.72 -6.21
C SER A 230 1.94 28.59 -7.26
N VAL A 231 1.21 28.98 -8.30
CA VAL A 231 1.76 29.79 -9.40
C VAL A 231 2.12 31.21 -8.92
N GLN A 232 1.34 31.83 -8.03
CA GLN A 232 1.69 33.12 -7.45
C GLN A 232 2.98 33.06 -6.64
N ARG A 233 3.13 32.02 -5.80
CA ARG A 233 4.34 31.78 -5.00
C ARG A 233 5.56 31.57 -5.90
N PHE A 234 5.41 30.79 -6.97
CA PHE A 234 6.45 30.54 -7.96
C PHE A 234 6.85 31.82 -8.70
N ARG A 235 5.90 32.61 -9.22
CA ARG A 235 6.15 33.88 -9.92
C ARG A 235 6.82 34.93 -9.04
N LYS A 236 6.46 34.97 -7.75
CA LYS A 236 7.10 35.90 -6.78
C LYS A 236 8.59 35.58 -6.61
N ARG A 237 8.96 34.30 -6.67
CA ARG A 237 10.34 33.85 -6.53
C ARG A 237 11.12 33.91 -7.85
N PHE A 238 10.44 33.66 -8.96
CA PHE A 238 11.01 33.64 -10.31
C PHE A 238 10.24 34.56 -11.26
N PRO A 239 10.38 35.88 -11.13
CA PRO A 239 9.57 36.87 -11.86
C PRO A 239 9.78 36.84 -13.38
N ASP A 240 10.94 36.39 -13.85
CA ASP A 240 11.30 36.37 -15.25
C ASP A 240 10.79 35.11 -15.99
N VAL A 241 10.17 34.16 -15.28
CA VAL A 241 9.69 32.90 -15.83
C VAL A 241 8.21 33.00 -16.18
N GLN A 242 7.87 32.72 -17.41
CA GLN A 242 6.48 32.73 -17.88
C GLN A 242 5.82 31.37 -17.59
N VAL A 243 4.84 31.35 -16.68
CA VAL A 243 3.96 30.17 -16.44
C VAL A 243 2.61 30.44 -17.09
N ARG A 244 2.20 29.57 -18.04
CA ARG A 244 0.88 29.59 -18.68
C ARG A 244 -0.01 28.55 -18.00
N VAL A 245 -1.13 29.00 -17.46
CA VAL A 245 -2.09 28.14 -16.75
C VAL A 245 -3.30 27.92 -17.65
N ILE A 246 -3.67 26.67 -17.86
CA ILE A 246 -4.82 26.22 -18.63
C ILE A 246 -5.63 25.28 -17.75
N ILE A 247 -6.77 25.74 -17.29
CA ILE A 247 -7.71 25.00 -16.44
C ILE A 247 -9.09 25.01 -17.06
N PRO A 248 -9.98 24.04 -16.78
CA PRO A 248 -11.38 24.09 -17.19
C PRO A 248 -12.10 25.32 -16.63
N ASP A 249 -13.12 25.81 -17.33
CA ASP A 249 -13.94 26.96 -16.90
C ASP A 249 -14.87 26.61 -15.72
N SER A 250 -15.04 25.32 -15.41
CA SER A 250 -15.88 24.83 -14.31
C SER A 250 -15.12 24.82 -12.98
N VAL A 251 -15.81 25.07 -11.87
CA VAL A 251 -15.25 24.94 -10.51
C VAL A 251 -15.04 23.47 -10.21
N ILE A 252 -13.80 23.08 -9.94
CA ILE A 252 -13.42 21.70 -9.62
C ILE A 252 -13.05 21.61 -8.14
N ILE A 253 -13.84 20.82 -7.41
CA ILE A 253 -13.59 20.53 -5.99
C ILE A 253 -13.03 19.11 -5.86
N ILE A 254 -11.94 18.97 -5.09
CA ILE A 254 -11.25 17.70 -4.90
C ILE A 254 -10.94 17.50 -3.41
N PRO A 255 -11.21 16.29 -2.86
CA PRO A 255 -10.76 15.95 -1.52
C PRO A 255 -9.23 15.81 -1.49
N MET A 256 -8.51 16.83 -1.00
CA MET A 256 -7.05 16.86 -0.95
C MET A 256 -6.52 17.64 0.27
N ASP A 257 -5.24 17.44 0.57
CA ASP A 257 -4.47 18.37 1.41
C ASP A 257 -3.85 19.42 0.49
N ALA A 258 -4.41 20.64 0.51
CA ALA A 258 -3.99 21.74 -0.34
C ALA A 258 -2.49 22.02 -0.23
N THR A 259 -1.94 22.01 0.98
CA THR A 259 -0.51 22.31 1.24
C THR A 259 0.41 21.28 0.57
N LEU A 260 0.04 19.99 0.64
CA LEU A 260 0.82 18.94 0.01
C LEU A 260 0.73 18.96 -1.52
N ILE A 261 -0.45 19.28 -2.07
CA ILE A 261 -0.61 19.41 -3.53
C ILE A 261 0.09 20.67 -4.06
N GLU A 262 0.04 21.81 -3.35
CA GLU A 262 0.87 22.98 -3.67
C GLU A 262 2.36 22.62 -3.73
N GLN A 263 2.83 21.80 -2.79
CA GLN A 263 4.21 21.36 -2.77
C GLN A 263 4.56 20.50 -4.00
N VAL A 264 3.66 19.61 -4.44
CA VAL A 264 3.85 18.85 -5.68
C VAL A 264 3.96 19.78 -6.87
N ILE A 265 3.03 20.75 -7.00
CA ILE A 265 3.03 21.70 -8.11
C ILE A 265 4.32 22.52 -8.11
N ASN A 266 4.73 23.08 -6.96
CA ASN A 266 5.95 23.86 -6.85
C ASN A 266 7.21 23.04 -7.20
N ASN A 267 7.32 21.81 -6.70
CA ASN A 267 8.44 20.92 -7.03
C ASN A 267 8.51 20.64 -8.54
N LEU A 268 7.37 20.41 -9.19
CA LEU A 268 7.32 20.14 -10.64
C LEU A 268 7.62 21.41 -11.46
N LEU A 269 7.17 22.61 -11.04
CA LEU A 269 7.50 23.87 -11.67
C LEU A 269 8.99 24.20 -11.53
N GLU A 270 9.60 24.00 -10.35
CA GLU A 270 11.04 24.18 -10.13
C GLU A 270 11.83 23.15 -10.97
N ASN A 271 11.37 21.92 -11.07
CA ASN A 271 12.00 20.91 -11.92
C ASN A 271 11.98 21.32 -13.39
N ALA A 272 10.84 21.83 -13.89
CA ALA A 272 10.71 22.34 -15.26
C ALA A 272 11.64 23.53 -15.50
N LEU A 273 11.82 24.43 -14.54
CA LEU A 273 12.72 25.57 -14.66
C LEU A 273 14.19 25.18 -14.72
N PHE A 274 14.63 24.36 -13.75
CA PHE A 274 16.07 24.09 -13.58
C PHE A 274 16.61 23.00 -14.54
N HIS A 275 15.75 22.07 -15.00
CA HIS A 275 16.18 20.94 -15.82
C HIS A 275 15.86 21.08 -17.32
N SER A 276 14.99 22.00 -17.73
CA SER A 276 14.73 22.25 -19.15
C SER A 276 15.98 22.70 -19.91
N GLY A 277 16.86 23.45 -19.26
CA GLY A 277 18.04 24.08 -19.89
C GLY A 277 17.67 25.26 -20.82
N THR A 278 16.44 25.76 -20.73
CA THR A 278 15.93 26.89 -21.51
C THR A 278 15.14 27.84 -20.62
N ASN A 279 15.08 29.14 -20.98
CA ASN A 279 14.19 30.12 -20.34
C ASN A 279 12.80 30.15 -21.04
N GLY A 280 12.37 29.01 -21.61
CA GLY A 280 11.08 28.90 -22.25
C GLY A 280 9.90 28.99 -21.27
N PRO A 281 8.67 29.15 -21.76
CA PRO A 281 7.50 29.13 -20.89
C PRO A 281 7.27 27.74 -20.30
N ILE A 282 6.63 27.68 -19.15
CA ILE A 282 6.17 26.43 -18.52
C ILE A 282 4.65 26.40 -18.64
N ASP A 283 4.08 25.32 -19.15
CA ASP A 283 2.66 25.12 -19.24
C ASP A 283 2.17 24.25 -18.05
N LEU A 284 1.21 24.76 -17.30
CA LEU A 284 0.44 24.02 -16.32
C LEU A 284 -0.96 23.81 -16.87
N VAL A 285 -1.33 22.56 -17.11
CA VAL A 285 -2.60 22.17 -17.73
C VAL A 285 -3.35 21.24 -16.79
N ALA A 286 -4.56 21.61 -16.39
CA ALA A 286 -5.48 20.71 -15.71
C ALA A 286 -6.58 20.28 -16.67
N ALA A 287 -6.89 18.98 -16.69
CA ALA A 287 -7.91 18.40 -17.55
C ALA A 287 -8.71 17.34 -16.81
N SER A 288 -10.01 17.35 -17.02
CA SER A 288 -10.91 16.30 -16.51
C SER A 288 -10.83 15.08 -17.43
N GLU A 289 -10.54 13.91 -16.86
CA GLU A 289 -10.48 12.63 -17.55
C GLU A 289 -11.47 11.64 -16.92
N LYS A 290 -11.78 10.54 -17.63
CA LYS A 290 -12.70 9.50 -17.13
C LYS A 290 -12.21 8.82 -15.85
N SER A 291 -10.90 8.83 -15.60
CA SER A 291 -10.23 8.17 -14.46
C SER A 291 -9.96 9.11 -13.28
N GLY A 292 -10.25 10.41 -13.42
CA GLY A 292 -9.92 11.41 -12.42
C GLY A 292 -9.57 12.75 -13.05
N LEU A 293 -9.09 13.68 -12.26
CA LEU A 293 -8.51 14.91 -12.74
C LEU A 293 -7.02 14.73 -13.00
N SER A 294 -6.53 15.13 -14.17
CA SER A 294 -5.10 15.16 -14.49
C SER A 294 -4.55 16.58 -14.43
N VAL A 295 -3.36 16.73 -13.83
CA VAL A 295 -2.60 17.98 -13.83
C VAL A 295 -1.23 17.70 -14.46
N SER A 296 -0.90 18.43 -15.52
CA SER A 296 0.33 18.27 -16.29
C SER A 296 1.16 19.54 -16.25
N ILE A 297 2.46 19.41 -15.96
CA ILE A 297 3.45 20.47 -16.09
C ILE A 297 4.40 20.12 -17.24
N LYS A 298 4.51 21.02 -18.21
CA LYS A 298 5.29 20.85 -19.45
C LYS A 298 6.36 21.92 -19.55
N ASP A 299 7.59 21.48 -19.79
CA ASP A 299 8.68 22.38 -20.19
C ASP A 299 8.98 22.29 -21.69
N TYR A 300 9.77 23.21 -22.21
CA TYR A 300 10.17 23.24 -23.63
C TYR A 300 11.68 23.11 -23.75
N GLY A 301 12.26 22.15 -23.02
CA GLY A 301 13.69 21.93 -22.91
C GLY A 301 14.17 20.68 -23.65
N LYS A 302 15.26 20.11 -23.14
CA LYS A 302 15.91 18.94 -23.72
C LYS A 302 15.19 17.61 -23.54
N GLY A 303 14.13 17.60 -22.69
CA GLY A 303 13.44 16.37 -22.31
C GLY A 303 14.21 15.52 -21.31
N ILE A 304 13.67 14.34 -21.02
CA ILE A 304 14.20 13.33 -20.09
C ILE A 304 14.82 12.19 -20.92
N ALA A 305 16.01 11.73 -20.53
CA ALA A 305 16.64 10.57 -21.17
C ALA A 305 15.74 9.32 -20.97
N PRO A 306 15.51 8.50 -22.01
CA PRO A 306 14.60 7.36 -21.93
C PRO A 306 14.92 6.40 -20.79
N GLU A 307 16.19 6.22 -20.46
CA GLU A 307 16.66 5.32 -19.41
C GLU A 307 16.28 5.79 -18.01
N LEU A 308 15.95 7.08 -17.85
CA LEU A 308 15.59 7.69 -16.57
C LEU A 308 14.08 7.73 -16.33
N LEU A 309 13.26 7.58 -17.37
CA LEU A 309 11.81 7.73 -17.26
C LEU A 309 11.18 6.83 -16.20
N ASP A 310 11.64 5.58 -16.13
CA ASP A 310 11.08 4.58 -15.19
C ASP A 310 11.59 4.76 -13.74
N THR A 311 12.75 5.40 -13.56
CA THR A 311 13.44 5.50 -12.26
C THR A 311 13.48 6.91 -11.68
N ILE A 312 13.03 7.92 -12.42
CA ILE A 312 13.14 9.34 -12.04
C ILE A 312 12.45 9.68 -10.71
N PHE A 313 11.45 8.89 -10.33
CA PHE A 313 10.72 9.03 -9.07
C PHE A 313 11.30 8.19 -7.92
N ASP A 314 12.30 7.35 -8.14
CA ASP A 314 12.80 6.39 -7.14
C ASP A 314 13.96 6.94 -6.28
N GLY A 315 14.27 8.23 -6.44
CA GLY A 315 15.23 8.95 -5.58
C GLY A 315 16.71 8.65 -5.84
N GLY A 316 17.04 7.94 -6.93
CA GLY A 316 18.42 7.53 -7.27
C GLY A 316 19.00 8.15 -8.55
N GLY A 317 18.27 9.01 -9.24
CA GLY A 317 18.58 9.45 -10.59
C GLY A 317 19.52 10.68 -10.70
N THR A 318 20.51 10.83 -9.84
CA THR A 318 21.58 11.81 -10.10
C THR A 318 22.68 11.11 -10.90
N SER A 319 22.70 11.32 -12.22
CA SER A 319 23.86 10.95 -13.02
C SER A 319 25.09 11.72 -12.50
N GLU A 320 26.13 10.98 -12.13
CA GLU A 320 27.42 11.48 -11.62
C GLU A 320 28.18 12.41 -12.59
N ASN A 321 27.63 12.78 -13.74
CA ASN A 321 28.32 13.41 -14.85
C ASN A 321 27.91 14.85 -15.20
N HIS A 322 27.45 15.66 -14.24
CA HIS A 322 27.31 17.10 -14.51
C HIS A 322 28.19 17.91 -13.58
N THR A 323 29.48 17.98 -13.96
CA THR A 323 30.43 19.03 -13.57
C THR A 323 30.03 20.33 -14.26
N GLY A 324 29.39 21.26 -13.54
CA GLY A 324 29.17 22.63 -14.00
C GLY A 324 27.80 23.17 -13.60
N ASP A 325 27.85 24.17 -12.77
CA ASP A 325 26.81 25.07 -12.27
C ASP A 325 25.96 24.59 -11.10
N GLY A 326 26.01 25.38 -10.05
CA GLY A 326 25.59 25.20 -8.66
C GLY A 326 24.12 24.96 -8.31
N HIS A 327 23.28 24.47 -9.22
CA HIS A 327 21.87 24.15 -8.92
C HIS A 327 21.64 22.63 -9.11
N LYS A 328 22.17 21.83 -8.18
CA LYS A 328 21.85 20.39 -8.10
C LYS A 328 20.39 20.22 -7.69
N GLY A 329 19.55 19.87 -8.67
CA GLY A 329 18.21 19.39 -8.39
C GLY A 329 18.28 18.08 -7.59
N MET A 330 17.66 18.07 -6.42
CA MET A 330 17.53 16.88 -5.58
C MET A 330 16.68 15.83 -6.30
N GLY A 331 17.21 14.62 -6.51
CA GLY A 331 16.40 13.46 -6.87
C GLY A 331 15.28 13.14 -5.85
N ILE A 332 15.26 13.84 -4.71
CA ILE A 332 14.28 13.70 -3.62
C ILE A 332 12.95 14.42 -3.92
N GLY A 333 12.96 15.55 -4.63
CA GLY A 333 11.73 16.31 -4.92
C GLY A 333 10.69 15.49 -5.68
N LEU A 334 11.11 14.74 -6.69
CA LEU A 334 10.21 13.88 -7.47
C LEU A 334 9.72 12.67 -6.68
N SER A 335 10.55 12.06 -5.84
CA SER A 335 10.13 10.95 -4.98
C SER A 335 9.12 11.39 -3.90
N ILE A 336 9.24 12.63 -3.42
CA ILE A 336 8.25 13.26 -2.55
C ILE A 336 6.94 13.47 -3.30
N CYS A 337 6.98 13.99 -4.53
CA CYS A 337 5.78 14.12 -5.36
C CYS A 337 5.06 12.77 -5.51
N LYS A 338 5.78 11.70 -5.82
CA LYS A 338 5.22 10.34 -5.91
C LYS A 338 4.58 9.89 -4.59
N THR A 339 5.23 10.14 -3.46
CA THR A 339 4.71 9.79 -2.13
C THR A 339 3.43 10.56 -1.81
N ILE A 340 3.39 11.87 -2.06
CA ILE A 340 2.23 12.72 -1.82
C ILE A 340 1.05 12.28 -2.70
N ILE A 341 1.26 12.10 -4.00
CA ILE A 341 0.20 11.74 -4.94
C ILE A 341 -0.34 10.34 -4.62
N ASN A 342 0.51 9.37 -4.32
CA ASN A 342 0.09 8.03 -3.91
C ASN A 342 -0.74 8.07 -2.60
N ALA A 343 -0.37 8.92 -1.64
CA ALA A 343 -1.13 9.11 -0.40
C ALA A 343 -2.52 9.73 -0.65
N HIS A 344 -2.67 10.50 -1.74
CA HIS A 344 -3.95 11.01 -2.22
C HIS A 344 -4.75 9.97 -3.02
N GLY A 345 -4.18 8.79 -3.34
CA GLY A 345 -4.79 7.75 -4.15
C GLY A 345 -4.68 8.00 -5.65
N GLY A 346 -3.82 8.93 -6.06
CA GLY A 346 -3.50 9.26 -7.44
C GLY A 346 -2.25 8.56 -7.95
N GLU A 347 -1.89 8.85 -9.20
CA GLU A 347 -0.67 8.36 -9.85
C GLU A 347 0.10 9.54 -10.44
N ILE A 348 1.43 9.42 -10.52
CA ILE A 348 2.31 10.41 -11.16
C ILE A 348 3.21 9.74 -12.18
N HIS A 349 3.32 10.35 -13.35
CA HIS A 349 4.11 9.86 -14.48
C HIS A 349 4.98 10.97 -15.07
N ALA A 350 6.11 10.58 -15.62
CA ALA A 350 6.97 11.44 -16.42
C ALA A 350 7.03 10.94 -17.85
N GLY A 351 7.13 11.85 -18.80
CA GLY A 351 7.23 11.53 -20.22
C GLY A 351 7.87 12.68 -21.00
N ASN A 352 8.09 12.43 -22.28
CA ASN A 352 8.53 13.46 -23.21
C ASN A 352 7.40 13.83 -24.18
N HIS A 353 7.28 15.09 -24.49
CA HIS A 353 6.51 15.59 -25.59
C HIS A 353 7.45 16.12 -26.71
N PRO A 354 6.98 16.43 -27.93
CA PRO A 354 7.86 16.76 -29.06
C PRO A 354 8.86 17.91 -28.84
N ARG A 355 8.71 18.70 -27.78
CA ARG A 355 9.53 19.88 -27.53
C ARG A 355 10.09 19.97 -26.10
N GLY A 356 10.01 18.90 -25.27
CA GLY A 356 10.51 18.92 -23.90
C GLY A 356 9.94 17.80 -23.04
N ALA A 357 10.04 17.95 -21.71
CA ALA A 357 9.50 17.00 -20.75
C ALA A 357 8.09 17.37 -20.28
N GLN A 358 7.37 16.36 -19.80
CA GLN A 358 6.05 16.50 -19.21
C GLN A 358 5.96 15.61 -17.97
N PHE A 359 5.52 16.21 -16.86
CA PHE A 359 5.15 15.51 -15.65
C PHE A 359 3.64 15.61 -15.47
N THR A 360 2.97 14.48 -15.26
CA THR A 360 1.53 14.43 -15.10
C THR A 360 1.18 13.66 -13.84
N PHE A 361 0.32 14.23 -13.00
CA PHE A 361 -0.27 13.51 -11.89
C PHE A 361 -1.80 13.52 -11.97
N THR A 362 -2.42 12.50 -11.39
CA THR A 362 -3.87 12.35 -11.31
C THR A 362 -4.34 12.40 -9.87
N LEU A 363 -5.55 12.95 -9.67
CA LEU A 363 -6.25 12.91 -8.39
C LEU A 363 -7.63 12.26 -8.61
N PRO A 364 -7.98 11.24 -7.81
CA PRO A 364 -9.30 10.61 -7.87
C PRO A 364 -10.35 11.49 -7.16
N ASP A 365 -11.62 11.11 -7.26
CA ASP A 365 -12.75 11.64 -6.48
C ASP A 365 -13.06 13.14 -6.67
N TRP A 366 -12.84 13.68 -7.86
CA TRP A 366 -13.18 15.06 -8.18
C TRP A 366 -14.69 15.25 -8.41
N ARG A 367 -15.18 16.50 -8.16
CA ARG A 367 -16.56 16.91 -8.44
C ARG A 367 -16.53 18.23 -9.21
N GLU A 368 -17.39 18.32 -10.22
CA GLU A 368 -17.60 19.53 -11.01
C GLU A 368 -18.86 20.27 -10.49
N TYR A 369 -18.76 21.58 -10.30
CA TYR A 369 -19.84 22.44 -9.85
C TYR A 369 -20.10 23.57 -10.86
#